data_77b88731e2abc7fb993dc87428fede78
#
_entry.id   77b88731e2abc7fb993dc87428fede78
#
_cell.length_a   1.000
_cell.length_b   1.000
_cell.length_c   1.000
_cell.angle_alpha   90.00
_cell.angle_beta   90.00
_cell.angle_gamma   90.00
#
_symmetry.space_group_name_H-M   'P 1'
#
loop_
_entity.id
_entity.type
_entity.pdbx_description
1 polymer ?
#
loop_
_entity_poly.entity_id
_entity_poly.type
_entity_poly.pdbx_seq_one_letter_code
_entity_poly.pdbx_strand_id
1 'polypeptide(L)'
;RQMCIRDRCVGEPERRFEEDALRILRTLRFAAVLGFSVEPRTDAALRVKAPLLRCIAPERILTEMDKLLCGSHVLPVLLNWPDVLAMFLPEIAPCVGFDQHNRHHIYDVWGHGAHAVAAVPAEVVLRWTMLLHDIGKPACFTRDEQGVGHFYGHPAISADLAADICRRLRMDNRTAERIVTLVRWHDRDIARTEKAIARAVSQLGEETFRQLLEVKRADNAAQSPEDRCRLADI
;
A
#
# COMPACT_ATOMS: atom_id res chain seq x y z
N ARG A 1 10.84 10.22 -26.02
CA ARG A 1 9.40 10.14 -26.34
C ARG A 1 8.92 8.79 -25.80
N GLN A 2 8.33 8.78 -24.59
CA GLN A 2 7.57 7.63 -24.11
C GLN A 2 6.38 7.46 -25.07
N MET A 3 6.34 6.34 -25.79
CA MET A 3 5.14 5.94 -26.53
C MET A 3 4.08 5.61 -25.47
N CYS A 4 3.04 6.45 -25.34
CA CYS A 4 1.86 6.12 -24.55
C CYS A 4 1.13 4.96 -25.23
N ILE A 5 1.45 3.73 -24.83
CA ILE A 5 0.68 2.55 -25.24
C ILE A 5 -0.58 2.54 -24.40
N ARG A 6 -1.74 2.64 -25.05
CA ARG A 6 -3.05 2.50 -24.38
C ARG A 6 -3.45 1.03 -24.42
N ASP A 7 -3.68 0.47 -23.24
CA ASP A 7 -4.27 -0.86 -23.14
C ASP A 7 -5.79 -0.75 -23.35
N ARG A 8 -6.30 -1.54 -24.29
CA ARG A 8 -7.71 -1.61 -24.65
C ARG A 8 -8.22 -3.03 -24.48
N CYS A 9 -9.36 -3.16 -23.83
CA CYS A 9 -10.05 -4.44 -23.76
C CYS A 9 -10.48 -4.91 -25.15
N VAL A 10 -10.18 -6.17 -25.49
CA VAL A 10 -10.64 -6.77 -26.74
C VAL A 10 -12.14 -7.06 -26.64
N GLY A 11 -12.94 -6.48 -27.54
CA GLY A 11 -14.41 -6.57 -27.53
C GLY A 11 -15.05 -5.54 -26.62
N GLU A 12 -16.26 -5.84 -26.11
CA GLU A 12 -17.02 -4.97 -25.21
C GLU A 12 -16.49 -5.15 -23.77
N PRO A 13 -15.90 -4.11 -23.15
CA PRO A 13 -15.27 -4.21 -21.84
C PRO A 13 -16.21 -4.71 -20.74
N GLU A 14 -17.44 -4.18 -20.69
CA GLU A 14 -18.44 -4.55 -19.69
C GLU A 14 -18.73 -6.04 -19.68
N ARG A 15 -18.96 -6.61 -20.88
CA ARG A 15 -19.20 -8.05 -21.07
C ARG A 15 -17.99 -8.88 -20.65
N ARG A 16 -16.79 -8.43 -21.02
CA ARG A 16 -15.54 -9.14 -20.69
C ARG A 16 -15.26 -9.17 -19.18
N PHE A 17 -15.62 -8.13 -18.47
CA PHE A 17 -15.51 -8.08 -17.00
C PHE A 17 -16.60 -8.90 -16.31
N GLU A 18 -17.78 -9.02 -16.89
CA GLU A 18 -18.84 -9.94 -16.43
C GLU A 18 -18.45 -11.41 -16.58
N GLU A 19 -17.80 -11.78 -17.69
CA GLU A 19 -17.31 -13.15 -17.93
C GLU A 19 -16.25 -13.58 -16.90
N ASP A 20 -15.31 -12.70 -16.54
CA ASP A 20 -14.30 -12.91 -15.51
C ASP A 20 -13.86 -11.56 -14.92
N ALA A 21 -14.38 -11.25 -13.74
CA ALA A 21 -14.09 -10.00 -13.05
C ALA A 21 -12.61 -9.82 -12.67
N LEU A 22 -11.82 -10.91 -12.58
CA LEU A 22 -10.38 -10.81 -12.34
C LEU A 22 -9.65 -10.03 -13.45
N ARG A 23 -10.24 -9.94 -14.63
CA ARG A 23 -9.69 -9.11 -15.73
C ARG A 23 -9.58 -7.64 -15.33
N ILE A 24 -10.40 -7.15 -14.40
CA ILE A 24 -10.29 -5.80 -13.83
C ILE A 24 -8.93 -5.64 -13.16
N LEU A 25 -8.57 -6.52 -12.22
CA LEU A 25 -7.26 -6.47 -11.56
C LEU A 25 -6.11 -6.72 -12.52
N ARG A 26 -6.30 -7.59 -13.51
CA ARG A 26 -5.29 -7.84 -14.55
C ARG A 26 -5.02 -6.59 -15.38
N THR A 27 -6.05 -5.79 -15.70
CA THR A 27 -5.88 -4.49 -16.37
C THR A 27 -5.03 -3.56 -15.53
N LEU A 28 -5.34 -3.40 -14.24
CA LEU A 28 -4.55 -2.57 -13.32
C LEU A 28 -3.12 -3.09 -13.15
N ARG A 29 -2.94 -4.41 -13.06
CA ARG A 29 -1.62 -5.03 -13.02
C ARG A 29 -0.81 -4.74 -14.29
N PHE A 30 -1.39 -4.84 -15.48
CA PHE A 30 -0.69 -4.50 -16.72
C PHE A 30 -0.30 -3.02 -16.75
N ALA A 31 -1.17 -2.13 -16.28
CA ALA A 31 -0.82 -0.73 -16.12
C ALA A 31 0.37 -0.54 -15.15
N ALA A 32 0.38 -1.24 -14.00
CA ALA A 32 1.46 -1.17 -13.02
C ALA A 32 2.79 -1.77 -13.52
N VAL A 33 2.75 -2.87 -14.26
CA VAL A 33 3.96 -3.57 -14.71
C VAL A 33 4.54 -2.97 -15.99
N LEU A 34 3.67 -2.62 -16.96
CA LEU A 34 4.07 -2.21 -18.30
C LEU A 34 3.99 -0.69 -18.53
N GLY A 35 3.42 0.05 -17.57
CA GLY A 35 3.27 1.50 -17.69
C GLY A 35 2.22 1.94 -18.72
N PHE A 36 1.26 1.07 -19.05
CA PHE A 36 0.20 1.39 -19.99
C PHE A 36 -0.85 2.31 -19.34
N SER A 37 -1.39 3.24 -20.13
CA SER A 37 -2.61 3.95 -19.74
C SER A 37 -3.83 3.13 -20.13
N VAL A 38 -4.82 3.08 -19.25
CA VAL A 38 -6.10 2.42 -19.55
C VAL A 38 -6.94 3.33 -20.44
N GLU A 39 -7.53 2.77 -21.49
CA GLU A 39 -8.38 3.50 -22.41
C GLU A 39 -9.66 3.95 -21.68
N PRO A 40 -10.19 5.19 -21.90
CA PRO A 40 -11.29 5.77 -21.09
C PRO A 40 -12.56 4.92 -21.03
N ARG A 41 -12.96 4.27 -22.11
CA ARG A 41 -14.13 3.38 -22.12
C ARG A 41 -13.88 2.14 -21.27
N THR A 42 -12.69 1.58 -21.34
CA THR A 42 -12.27 0.44 -20.53
C THR A 42 -12.19 0.85 -19.05
N ASP A 43 -11.70 2.05 -18.73
CA ASP A 43 -11.67 2.59 -17.36
C ASP A 43 -13.09 2.77 -16.80
N ALA A 44 -13.99 3.38 -17.55
CA ALA A 44 -15.39 3.53 -17.12
C ALA A 44 -16.04 2.16 -16.83
N ALA A 45 -15.84 1.18 -17.71
CA ALA A 45 -16.40 -0.16 -17.54
C ALA A 45 -15.81 -0.89 -16.33
N LEU A 46 -14.50 -0.80 -16.08
CA LEU A 46 -13.89 -1.45 -14.93
C LEU A 46 -14.38 -0.87 -13.59
N ARG A 47 -14.63 0.44 -13.50
CA ARG A 47 -15.20 1.07 -12.28
C ARG A 47 -16.63 0.60 -12.03
N VAL A 48 -17.46 0.56 -13.08
CA VAL A 48 -18.85 0.06 -12.98
C VAL A 48 -18.89 -1.41 -12.56
N LYS A 49 -17.96 -2.23 -13.06
CA LYS A 49 -17.90 -3.68 -12.77
C LYS A 49 -17.01 -4.05 -11.59
N ALA A 50 -16.30 -3.11 -10.96
CA ALA A 50 -15.44 -3.34 -9.81
C ALA A 50 -16.11 -4.11 -8.65
N PRO A 51 -17.41 -3.92 -8.32
CA PRO A 51 -18.07 -4.68 -7.28
C PRO A 51 -18.04 -6.21 -7.49
N LEU A 52 -17.90 -6.69 -8.73
CA LEU A 52 -17.78 -8.12 -9.04
C LEU A 52 -16.50 -8.74 -8.47
N LEU A 53 -15.47 -7.94 -8.16
CA LEU A 53 -14.25 -8.42 -7.53
C LEU A 53 -14.50 -9.11 -6.17
N ARG A 54 -15.59 -8.74 -5.48
CA ARG A 54 -15.99 -9.38 -4.21
C ARG A 54 -16.34 -10.85 -4.35
N CYS A 55 -16.64 -11.30 -5.55
CA CYS A 55 -17.00 -12.70 -5.85
C CYS A 55 -15.78 -13.53 -6.30
N ILE A 56 -14.61 -12.93 -6.42
CA ILE A 56 -13.39 -13.62 -6.87
C ILE A 56 -12.71 -14.32 -5.69
N ALA A 57 -12.20 -15.54 -5.94
CA ALA A 57 -11.44 -16.27 -4.93
C ALA A 57 -10.24 -15.46 -4.42
N PRO A 58 -10.04 -15.38 -3.09
CA PRO A 58 -9.00 -14.54 -2.48
C PRO A 58 -7.59 -14.82 -2.99
N GLU A 59 -7.26 -16.06 -3.29
CA GLU A 59 -5.95 -16.47 -3.80
C GLU A 59 -5.67 -15.89 -5.20
N ARG A 60 -6.72 -15.77 -6.03
CA ARG A 60 -6.61 -15.15 -7.35
C ARG A 60 -6.39 -13.64 -7.22
N ILE A 61 -7.09 -12.99 -6.28
CA ILE A 61 -6.89 -11.57 -5.94
C ILE A 61 -5.45 -11.36 -5.48
N LEU A 62 -4.97 -12.15 -4.50
CA LEU A 62 -3.61 -12.07 -3.96
C LEU A 62 -2.57 -12.16 -5.07
N THR A 63 -2.69 -13.17 -5.93
CA THR A 63 -1.73 -13.39 -7.03
C THR A 63 -1.63 -12.20 -8.00
N GLU A 64 -2.74 -11.54 -8.32
CA GLU A 64 -2.71 -10.35 -9.19
C GLU A 64 -2.20 -9.13 -8.43
N MET A 65 -2.55 -8.98 -7.14
CA MET A 65 -2.08 -7.88 -6.29
C MET A 65 -0.57 -7.93 -6.04
N ASP A 66 0.01 -9.09 -5.78
CA ASP A 66 1.46 -9.25 -5.61
C ASP A 66 2.22 -8.72 -6.84
N LYS A 67 1.73 -9.09 -8.02
CA LYS A 67 2.32 -8.64 -9.29
C LYS A 67 2.09 -7.15 -9.55
N LEU A 68 0.92 -6.63 -9.20
CA LEU A 68 0.57 -5.20 -9.32
C LEU A 68 1.49 -4.37 -8.42
N LEU A 69 1.59 -4.73 -7.15
CA LEU A 69 2.40 -4.01 -6.16
C LEU A 69 3.89 -4.01 -6.52
N CYS A 70 4.40 -5.10 -7.10
CA CYS A 70 5.77 -5.20 -7.57
C CYS A 70 6.01 -4.54 -8.94
N GLY A 71 4.99 -3.96 -9.56
CA GLY A 71 5.13 -3.25 -10.83
C GLY A 71 5.94 -1.94 -10.69
N SER A 72 6.75 -1.62 -11.71
CA SER A 72 7.57 -0.40 -11.74
C SER A 72 6.75 0.89 -11.85
N HIS A 73 5.49 0.80 -12.29
CA HIS A 73 4.55 1.92 -12.44
C HIS A 73 3.37 1.79 -11.46
N VAL A 74 3.61 1.26 -10.27
CA VAL A 74 2.57 1.01 -9.24
C VAL A 74 1.93 2.29 -8.74
N LEU A 75 2.70 3.38 -8.57
CA LEU A 75 2.22 4.64 -8.00
C LEU A 75 0.99 5.22 -8.71
N PRO A 76 1.00 5.49 -10.04
CA PRO A 76 -0.18 6.00 -10.73
C PRO A 76 -1.37 5.04 -10.63
N VAL A 77 -1.16 3.74 -10.51
CA VAL A 77 -2.26 2.77 -10.37
C VAL A 77 -2.91 2.91 -8.99
N LEU A 78 -2.14 2.97 -7.91
CA LEU A 78 -2.67 3.15 -6.57
C LEU A 78 -3.42 4.50 -6.43
N LEU A 79 -2.89 5.57 -7.03
CA LEU A 79 -3.52 6.89 -6.96
C LEU A 79 -4.81 7.00 -7.79
N ASN A 80 -4.89 6.32 -8.93
CA ASN A 80 -6.04 6.47 -9.83
C ASN A 80 -7.21 5.53 -9.54
N TRP A 81 -6.98 4.38 -8.89
CA TRP A 81 -8.02 3.35 -8.69
C TRP A 81 -8.17 2.86 -7.23
N PRO A 82 -8.12 3.75 -6.21
CA PRO A 82 -8.35 3.34 -4.83
C PRO A 82 -9.77 2.79 -4.62
N ASP A 83 -10.75 3.35 -5.32
CA ASP A 83 -12.15 2.93 -5.33
C ASP A 83 -12.32 1.46 -5.80
N VAL A 84 -11.57 1.05 -6.81
CA VAL A 84 -11.58 -0.32 -7.32
C VAL A 84 -10.90 -1.27 -6.33
N LEU A 85 -9.75 -0.87 -5.76
CA LEU A 85 -9.03 -1.66 -4.77
C LEU A 85 -9.83 -1.84 -3.47
N ALA A 86 -10.60 -0.82 -3.06
CA ALA A 86 -11.47 -0.88 -1.89
C ALA A 86 -12.59 -1.93 -2.00
N MET A 87 -12.88 -2.46 -3.20
CA MET A 87 -13.89 -3.51 -3.37
C MET A 87 -13.52 -4.81 -2.64
N PHE A 88 -12.22 -5.10 -2.50
CA PHE A 88 -11.71 -6.28 -1.78
C PHE A 88 -10.77 -5.93 -0.61
N LEU A 89 -10.36 -4.65 -0.49
CA LEU A 89 -9.62 -4.07 0.62
C LEU A 89 -10.41 -2.88 1.21
N PRO A 90 -11.58 -3.10 1.80
CA PRO A 90 -12.44 -2.00 2.28
C PRO A 90 -11.76 -1.13 3.35
N GLU A 91 -10.73 -1.63 4.01
CA GLU A 91 -9.95 -0.92 5.03
C GLU A 91 -9.19 0.30 4.48
N ILE A 92 -8.94 0.34 3.18
CA ILE A 92 -8.27 1.51 2.57
C ILE A 92 -9.23 2.68 2.31
N ALA A 93 -10.54 2.42 2.22
CA ALA A 93 -11.51 3.46 1.88
C ALA A 93 -11.49 4.66 2.85
N PRO A 94 -11.40 4.48 4.19
CA PRO A 94 -11.27 5.60 5.11
C PRO A 94 -9.98 6.41 4.97
N CYS A 95 -8.95 5.87 4.31
CA CYS A 95 -7.66 6.53 4.13
C CYS A 95 -7.66 7.51 2.94
N VAL A 96 -8.57 7.30 1.98
CA VAL A 96 -8.67 8.10 0.76
C VAL A 96 -9.29 9.46 1.08
N GLY A 97 -8.55 10.52 0.78
CA GLY A 97 -8.97 11.90 1.10
C GLY A 97 -8.87 12.25 2.59
N PHE A 98 -8.30 11.38 3.42
CA PHE A 98 -8.14 11.65 4.85
C PHE A 98 -6.95 12.59 5.10
N ASP A 99 -7.23 13.88 5.36
CA ASP A 99 -6.23 14.88 5.70
C ASP A 99 -5.60 14.56 7.07
N GLN A 100 -4.28 14.49 7.10
CA GLN A 100 -3.54 14.18 8.32
C GLN A 100 -3.39 15.38 9.27
N HIS A 101 -3.73 16.61 8.82
CA HIS A 101 -3.63 17.85 9.59
C HIS A 101 -2.27 18.02 10.30
N ASN A 102 -1.20 17.64 9.61
CA ASN A 102 0.16 17.70 10.15
C ASN A 102 1.11 18.18 9.03
N ARG A 103 1.97 19.15 9.36
CA ARG A 103 2.93 19.76 8.40
C ARG A 103 3.93 18.76 7.80
N HIS A 104 4.13 17.61 8.46
CA HIS A 104 5.04 16.57 8.00
C HIS A 104 4.46 15.75 6.84
N HIS A 105 3.15 15.83 6.61
CA HIS A 105 2.45 15.07 5.59
C HIS A 105 1.87 16.01 4.53
N ILE A 106 2.33 15.87 3.28
CA ILE A 106 1.84 16.63 2.12
C ILE A 106 0.75 15.89 1.35
N TYR A 107 0.49 14.64 1.72
CA TYR A 107 -0.52 13.77 1.12
C TYR A 107 -1.57 13.37 2.17
N ASP A 108 -2.76 12.96 1.70
CA ASP A 108 -3.70 12.22 2.53
C ASP A 108 -3.08 10.86 2.95
N VAL A 109 -3.72 10.12 3.84
CA VAL A 109 -3.18 8.84 4.35
C VAL A 109 -2.96 7.86 3.20
N TRP A 110 -3.89 7.77 2.23
CA TRP A 110 -3.76 6.88 1.08
C TRP A 110 -2.63 7.30 0.14
N GLY A 111 -2.57 8.57 -0.22
CA GLY A 111 -1.52 9.11 -1.09
C GLY A 111 -0.13 8.91 -0.49
N HIS A 112 0.03 9.14 0.83
CA HIS A 112 1.26 8.82 1.55
C HIS A 112 1.64 7.34 1.39
N GLY A 113 0.71 6.42 1.68
CA GLY A 113 0.92 4.99 1.51
C GLY A 113 1.31 4.61 0.08
N ALA A 114 0.64 5.17 -0.94
CA ALA A 114 0.96 4.92 -2.34
C ALA A 114 2.38 5.35 -2.73
N HIS A 115 2.82 6.53 -2.26
CA HIS A 115 4.20 7.01 -2.47
C HIS A 115 5.22 6.13 -1.74
N ALA A 116 4.93 5.72 -0.51
CA ALA A 116 5.77 4.83 0.27
C ALA A 116 5.90 3.44 -0.38
N VAL A 117 4.80 2.87 -0.92
CA VAL A 117 4.85 1.65 -1.73
C VAL A 117 5.81 1.80 -2.91
N ALA A 118 5.76 2.89 -3.64
CA ALA A 118 6.64 3.12 -4.79
C ALA A 118 8.12 3.29 -4.40
N ALA A 119 8.40 3.73 -3.17
CA ALA A 119 9.74 4.02 -2.68
C ALA A 119 10.52 2.80 -2.16
N VAL A 120 9.85 1.70 -1.78
CA VAL A 120 10.53 0.45 -1.38
C VAL A 120 10.92 -0.41 -2.59
N PRO A 121 11.91 -1.31 -2.45
CA PRO A 121 12.18 -2.35 -3.44
C PRO A 121 10.93 -3.13 -3.84
N ALA A 122 10.93 -3.66 -5.08
CA ALA A 122 9.81 -4.42 -5.62
C ALA A 122 9.76 -5.85 -5.06
N GLU A 123 9.65 -5.96 -3.74
CA GLU A 123 9.52 -7.20 -2.98
C GLU A 123 8.13 -7.27 -2.35
N VAL A 124 7.47 -8.42 -2.46
CA VAL A 124 6.09 -8.62 -2.00
C VAL A 124 5.92 -8.16 -0.56
N VAL A 125 6.79 -8.61 0.36
CA VAL A 125 6.72 -8.25 1.79
C VAL A 125 6.79 -6.74 1.99
N LEU A 126 7.76 -6.06 1.38
CA LEU A 126 7.97 -4.62 1.53
C LEU A 126 6.80 -3.81 0.94
N ARG A 127 6.34 -4.19 -0.25
CA ARG A 127 5.24 -3.52 -0.95
C ARG A 127 3.91 -3.63 -0.18
N TRP A 128 3.57 -4.81 0.33
CA TRP A 128 2.40 -5.00 1.19
C TRP A 128 2.56 -4.27 2.52
N THR A 129 3.74 -4.30 3.14
CA THR A 129 4.00 -3.55 4.37
C THR A 129 3.69 -2.07 4.18
N MET A 130 4.23 -1.45 3.12
CA MET A 130 3.99 -0.02 2.88
C MET A 130 2.55 0.29 2.47
N LEU A 131 1.85 -0.63 1.80
CA LEU A 131 0.43 -0.46 1.51
C LEU A 131 -0.42 -0.41 2.78
N LEU A 132 -0.01 -1.15 3.83
CA LEU A 132 -0.82 -1.39 5.03
C LEU A 132 -0.32 -0.67 6.28
N HIS A 133 0.87 -0.01 6.27
CA HIS A 133 1.48 0.52 7.49
C HIS A 133 0.63 1.56 8.21
N ASP A 134 -0.09 2.38 7.47
CA ASP A 134 -0.83 3.55 7.97
C ASP A 134 -2.36 3.41 7.91
N ILE A 135 -2.90 2.27 7.51
CA ILE A 135 -4.37 2.09 7.34
C ILE A 135 -5.16 2.22 8.65
N GLY A 136 -4.49 2.13 9.79
CA GLY A 136 -5.09 2.34 11.11
C GLY A 136 -5.20 3.81 11.53
N LYS A 137 -4.56 4.75 10.82
CA LYS A 137 -4.57 6.18 11.18
C LYS A 137 -5.98 6.78 11.32
N PRO A 138 -6.92 6.55 10.40
CA PRO A 138 -8.27 7.12 10.54
C PRO A 138 -9.01 6.70 11.82
N ALA A 139 -8.72 5.48 12.34
CA ALA A 139 -9.39 4.93 13.51
C ALA A 139 -8.88 5.51 14.85
N CYS A 140 -7.68 6.10 14.88
CA CYS A 140 -7.09 6.66 16.11
C CYS A 140 -6.79 8.17 15.99
N PHE A 141 -7.38 8.83 15.03
CA PHE A 141 -7.16 10.24 14.80
C PHE A 141 -7.68 11.10 15.96
N THR A 142 -6.83 11.98 16.45
CA THR A 142 -7.18 13.03 17.43
C THR A 142 -6.58 14.37 16.99
N ARG A 143 -7.17 15.47 17.45
CA ARG A 143 -6.60 16.80 17.27
C ARG A 143 -6.28 17.42 18.61
N ASP A 144 -5.15 18.12 18.70
CA ASP A 144 -4.84 18.96 19.84
C ASP A 144 -5.53 20.35 19.76
N GLU A 145 -5.30 21.17 20.78
CA GLU A 145 -5.85 22.52 20.87
C GLU A 145 -5.35 23.46 19.77
N GLN A 146 -4.20 23.16 19.16
CA GLN A 146 -3.60 23.87 18.04
C GLN A 146 -4.13 23.37 16.67
N GLY A 147 -4.97 22.35 16.65
CA GLY A 147 -5.56 21.76 15.47
C GLY A 147 -4.64 20.76 14.74
N VAL A 148 -3.51 20.40 15.37
CA VAL A 148 -2.57 19.41 14.80
C VAL A 148 -3.10 18.00 14.99
N GLY A 149 -3.00 17.19 13.94
CA GLY A 149 -3.44 15.79 13.94
C GLY A 149 -2.42 14.85 14.58
N HIS A 150 -2.91 13.95 15.42
CA HIS A 150 -2.14 12.90 16.10
C HIS A 150 -2.78 11.53 15.87
N PHE A 151 -1.94 10.49 15.78
CA PHE A 151 -2.33 9.12 15.44
C PHE A 151 -1.74 8.10 16.41
N TYR A 152 -1.92 8.34 17.70
CA TYR A 152 -1.33 7.49 18.74
C TYR A 152 -1.83 6.05 18.66
N GLY A 153 -0.89 5.10 18.59
CA GLY A 153 -1.19 3.69 18.54
C GLY A 153 -1.57 3.14 17.16
N HIS A 154 -1.55 3.95 16.08
CA HIS A 154 -1.87 3.48 14.73
C HIS A 154 -1.05 2.27 14.27
N PRO A 155 0.24 2.05 14.65
CA PRO A 155 0.97 0.87 14.20
C PRO A 155 0.35 -0.44 14.71
N ALA A 156 -0.21 -0.43 15.91
CA ALA A 156 -0.89 -1.62 16.45
C ALA A 156 -2.20 -1.88 15.71
N ILE A 157 -3.02 -0.85 15.49
CA ILE A 157 -4.29 -0.95 14.74
C ILE A 157 -4.01 -1.37 13.29
N SER A 158 -3.03 -0.74 12.63
CA SER A 158 -2.62 -1.11 11.26
C SER A 158 -2.16 -2.57 11.18
N ALA A 159 -1.40 -3.05 12.17
CA ALA A 159 -0.92 -4.43 12.21
C ALA A 159 -2.07 -5.44 12.39
N ASP A 160 -3.07 -5.10 13.21
CA ASP A 160 -4.24 -5.96 13.40
C ASP A 160 -5.11 -6.01 12.14
N LEU A 161 -5.34 -4.86 11.48
CA LEU A 161 -5.99 -4.80 10.17
C LEU A 161 -5.19 -5.57 9.10
N ALA A 162 -3.87 -5.43 9.07
CA ALA A 162 -3.00 -6.15 8.14
C ALA A 162 -3.10 -7.67 8.35
N ALA A 163 -3.15 -8.15 9.61
CA ALA A 163 -3.33 -9.56 9.90
C ALA A 163 -4.67 -10.10 9.37
N ASP A 164 -5.75 -9.32 9.52
CA ASP A 164 -7.07 -9.69 8.99
C ASP A 164 -7.09 -9.71 7.47
N ILE A 165 -6.47 -8.73 6.81
CA ILE A 165 -6.33 -8.69 5.35
C ILE A 165 -5.52 -9.89 4.84
N CYS A 166 -4.35 -10.17 5.43
CA CYS A 166 -3.51 -11.32 5.04
C CYS A 166 -4.28 -12.64 5.17
N ARG A 167 -5.02 -12.83 6.25
CA ARG A 167 -5.85 -14.01 6.48
C ARG A 167 -6.98 -14.10 5.45
N ARG A 168 -7.69 -13.01 5.20
CA ARG A 168 -8.79 -12.94 4.22
C ARG A 168 -8.31 -13.23 2.81
N LEU A 169 -7.13 -12.75 2.43
CA LEU A 169 -6.51 -12.98 1.13
C LEU A 169 -5.80 -14.34 1.05
N ARG A 170 -5.77 -15.12 2.14
CA ARG A 170 -5.11 -16.44 2.23
C ARG A 170 -3.62 -16.39 1.90
N MET A 171 -2.96 -15.34 2.35
CA MET A 171 -1.53 -15.22 2.26
C MET A 171 -0.85 -16.31 3.10
N ASP A 172 0.30 -16.82 2.66
CA ASP A 172 1.04 -17.79 3.46
C ASP A 172 1.51 -17.19 4.79
N ASN A 173 1.58 -18.04 5.83
CA ASN A 173 1.81 -17.59 7.20
C ASN A 173 3.15 -16.86 7.36
N ARG A 174 4.20 -17.30 6.70
CA ARG A 174 5.54 -16.69 6.81
C ARG A 174 5.55 -15.26 6.26
N THR A 175 4.95 -15.06 5.10
CA THR A 175 4.81 -13.74 4.47
C THR A 175 3.90 -12.85 5.32
N ALA A 176 2.76 -13.36 5.78
CA ALA A 176 1.81 -12.62 6.61
C ALA A 176 2.44 -12.15 7.94
N GLU A 177 3.10 -13.05 8.68
CA GLU A 177 3.79 -12.73 9.95
C GLU A 177 4.85 -11.65 9.75
N ARG A 178 5.61 -11.71 8.66
CA ARG A 178 6.64 -10.71 8.34
C ARG A 178 6.03 -9.34 8.06
N ILE A 179 4.97 -9.26 7.24
CA ILE A 179 4.25 -8.02 6.95
C ILE A 179 3.70 -7.42 8.23
N VAL A 180 2.97 -8.19 9.03
CA VAL A 180 2.36 -7.73 10.29
C VAL A 180 3.43 -7.23 11.26
N THR A 181 4.56 -7.92 11.36
CA THR A 181 5.70 -7.50 12.20
C THR A 181 6.27 -6.17 11.73
N LEU A 182 6.52 -6.01 10.43
CA LEU A 182 7.06 -4.77 9.88
C LEU A 182 6.07 -3.60 10.05
N VAL A 183 4.77 -3.82 9.81
CA VAL A 183 3.72 -2.82 10.06
C VAL A 183 3.70 -2.42 11.54
N ARG A 184 3.80 -3.34 12.47
CA ARG A 184 3.83 -3.05 13.92
C ARG A 184 5.06 -2.26 14.35
N TRP A 185 6.18 -2.41 13.63
CA TRP A 185 7.47 -1.82 14.00
C TRP A 185 7.81 -0.55 13.19
N HIS A 186 7.06 -0.21 12.15
CA HIS A 186 7.46 0.84 11.20
C HIS A 186 7.71 2.20 11.87
N ASP A 187 6.88 2.59 12.82
CA ASP A 187 6.95 3.88 13.52
C ASP A 187 7.80 3.83 14.80
N ARG A 188 8.28 2.63 15.19
CA ARG A 188 9.04 2.48 16.43
C ARG A 188 10.41 3.13 16.33
N ASP A 189 10.71 4.09 17.20
CA ASP A 189 12.05 4.65 17.31
C ASP A 189 13.04 3.62 17.86
N ILE A 190 14.18 3.49 17.19
CA ILE A 190 15.29 2.60 17.57
C ILE A 190 16.51 3.51 17.77
N ALA A 191 16.93 3.66 19.03
CA ALA A 191 18.10 4.46 19.36
C ALA A 191 19.35 3.95 18.59
N ARG A 192 20.17 4.86 18.08
CA ARG A 192 21.39 4.57 17.28
C ARG A 192 22.56 4.12 18.15
N THR A 193 22.33 3.16 19.01
CA THR A 193 23.35 2.54 19.88
C THR A 193 23.47 1.07 19.53
N GLU A 194 24.69 0.52 19.59
CA GLU A 194 24.93 -0.90 19.38
C GLU A 194 23.99 -1.79 20.18
N LYS A 195 23.75 -1.43 21.45
CA LYS A 195 22.88 -2.17 22.34
C LYS A 195 21.41 -2.17 21.88
N ALA A 196 20.88 -1.04 21.41
CA ALA A 196 19.51 -0.93 20.91
C ALA A 196 19.34 -1.67 19.58
N ILE A 197 20.31 -1.54 18.68
CA ILE A 197 20.33 -2.23 17.38
C ILE A 197 20.43 -3.74 17.60
N ALA A 198 21.38 -4.21 18.42
CA ALA A 198 21.53 -5.63 18.74
C ALA A 198 20.23 -6.22 19.35
N ARG A 199 19.54 -5.46 20.20
CA ARG A 199 18.25 -5.87 20.77
C ARG A 199 17.16 -5.98 19.71
N ALA A 200 17.08 -5.02 18.80
CA ALA A 200 16.11 -5.05 17.70
C ALA A 200 16.38 -6.22 16.74
N VAL A 201 17.63 -6.44 16.38
CA VAL A 201 18.07 -7.60 15.57
C VAL A 201 17.77 -8.93 16.26
N SER A 202 18.02 -9.02 17.59
CA SER A 202 17.68 -10.23 18.35
C SER A 202 16.19 -10.53 18.38
N GLN A 203 15.34 -9.49 18.38
CA GLN A 203 13.87 -9.65 18.39
C GLN A 203 13.27 -9.95 17.01
N LEU A 204 13.80 -9.34 15.97
CA LEU A 204 13.24 -9.42 14.61
C LEU A 204 13.91 -10.45 13.73
N GLY A 205 15.16 -10.79 14.04
CA GLY A 205 16.08 -11.44 13.10
C GLY A 205 16.69 -10.44 12.11
N GLU A 206 17.86 -10.77 11.59
CA GLU A 206 18.66 -9.87 10.74
C GLU A 206 17.91 -9.47 9.45
N GLU A 207 17.26 -10.43 8.78
CA GLU A 207 16.54 -10.19 7.53
C GLU A 207 15.36 -9.21 7.73
N THR A 208 14.54 -9.44 8.75
CA THR A 208 13.39 -8.55 9.05
C THR A 208 13.86 -7.18 9.50
N PHE A 209 14.97 -7.10 10.24
CA PHE A 209 15.54 -5.82 10.64
C PHE A 209 16.05 -5.01 9.43
N ARG A 210 16.71 -5.65 8.46
CA ARG A 210 17.10 -4.99 7.20
C ARG A 210 15.88 -4.49 6.43
N GLN A 211 14.84 -5.29 6.35
CA GLN A 211 13.57 -4.87 5.73
C GLN A 211 12.92 -3.70 6.47
N LEU A 212 13.00 -3.66 7.81
CA LEU A 212 12.50 -2.52 8.59
C LEU A 212 13.25 -1.22 8.26
N LEU A 213 14.55 -1.28 7.98
CA LEU A 213 15.29 -0.09 7.54
C LEU A 213 14.80 0.42 6.18
N GLU A 214 14.50 -0.47 5.23
CA GLU A 214 13.90 -0.07 3.94
C GLU A 214 12.50 0.53 4.13
N VAL A 215 11.67 -0.03 5.02
CA VAL A 215 10.36 0.50 5.38
C VAL A 215 10.49 1.92 5.93
N LYS A 216 11.37 2.16 6.91
CA LYS A 216 11.60 3.49 7.49
C LYS A 216 12.11 4.51 6.46
N ARG A 217 13.01 4.09 5.57
CA ARG A 217 13.52 4.93 4.49
C ARG A 217 12.40 5.35 3.55
N ALA A 218 11.53 4.42 3.15
CA ALA A 218 10.44 4.70 2.23
C ALA A 218 9.35 5.59 2.86
N ASP A 219 9.03 5.36 4.13
CA ASP A 219 8.11 6.20 4.89
C ASP A 219 8.61 7.65 4.94
N ASN A 220 9.87 7.87 5.32
CA ASN A 220 10.49 9.21 5.30
C ASN A 220 10.50 9.82 3.88
N ALA A 221 10.77 9.03 2.84
CA ALA A 221 10.78 9.51 1.45
C ALA A 221 9.39 9.98 0.97
N ALA A 222 8.31 9.46 1.57
CA ALA A 222 6.94 9.85 1.29
C ALA A 222 6.45 11.06 2.11
N GLN A 223 7.24 11.54 3.07
CA GLN A 223 6.94 12.73 3.88
C GLN A 223 7.28 14.04 3.15
N SER A 224 7.15 15.17 3.84
CA SER A 224 7.45 16.49 3.29
C SER A 224 8.93 16.62 2.89
N PRO A 225 9.29 17.50 1.93
CA PRO A 225 10.69 17.73 1.54
C PRO A 225 11.58 18.16 2.71
N GLU A 226 11.02 18.87 3.69
CA GLU A 226 11.74 19.34 4.89
C GLU A 226 12.13 18.16 5.81
N ASP A 227 11.31 17.11 5.87
CA ASP A 227 11.56 15.92 6.69
C ASP A 227 12.47 14.91 5.97
N ARG A 228 12.53 14.93 4.64
CA ARG A 228 13.44 14.09 3.85
C ARG A 228 14.93 14.31 4.17
N CYS A 229 15.28 15.48 4.73
CA CYS A 229 16.65 15.77 5.16
C CYS A 229 17.11 14.82 6.29
N ARG A 230 16.20 14.16 7.00
CA ARG A 230 16.51 13.14 8.01
C ARG A 230 16.95 11.79 7.43
N LEU A 231 16.82 11.60 6.11
CA LEU A 231 17.27 10.37 5.41
C LEU A 231 18.77 10.09 5.55
N ALA A 232 19.61 11.13 5.69
CA ALA A 232 21.04 10.97 5.92
C ALA A 232 21.35 10.35 7.29
N ASP A 233 20.34 10.24 8.14
CA ASP A 233 20.45 9.80 9.51
C ASP A 233 19.89 8.39 9.76
N ILE A 234 19.37 7.67 8.76
CA ILE A 234 18.91 6.28 8.83
C ILE A 234 19.96 5.35 8.26
#